data_2f8644ff9d26efc9434c7aa163a8f028
#
_entry.id   2f8644ff9d26efc9434c7aa163a8f028
#
_cell.length_a   1.000
_cell.length_b   1.000
_cell.length_c   1.000
_cell.angle_alpha   90.00
_cell.angle_beta   90.00
_cell.angle_gamma   90.00
#
_symmetry.space_group_name_H-M   'P 1'
#
loop_
_entity.id
_entity.type
_entity.pdbx_description
1 polymer ?
#
loop_
_entity_poly.entity_id
_entity_poly.type
_entity_poly.pdbx_seq_one_letter_code
_entity_poly.pdbx_strand_id
1 'polypeptide(L)'
;SALVGSQKAFTFKMRKEIHRNLGAYMTPQVAYMQTLGIETMSIRFERQAATCLELAKELQKLENIESVNYTGLPGNPYYDISTSQFGPLPGAMLTFNLASREACFAFMNKLKLIRRATNLFDNKTLAIHPASTIYGTFTEQQRVAMDVDSKTIRLSVGLETGNDLLTDIKQALP
;
A
#
# COMPACT_ATOMS: atom_id res chain seq x y z
N SER A 1 -8.48 -10.65 5.48
CA SER A 1 -9.19 -10.64 4.18
C SER A 1 -10.59 -11.20 4.33
N ALA A 2 -11.54 -10.74 3.52
CA ALA A 2 -12.91 -11.23 3.49
C ALA A 2 -13.27 -11.70 2.08
N LEU A 3 -14.00 -12.82 1.98
CA LEU A 3 -14.63 -13.29 0.75
C LEU A 3 -16.07 -12.79 0.72
N VAL A 4 -16.38 -11.94 -0.25
CA VAL A 4 -17.70 -11.33 -0.41
C VAL A 4 -18.28 -11.74 -1.77
N GLY A 5 -19.53 -12.15 -1.79
CA GLY A 5 -20.21 -12.55 -3.01
C GLY A 5 -21.72 -12.36 -2.95
N SER A 6 -22.31 -11.98 -4.07
CA SER A 6 -23.76 -11.79 -4.22
C SER A 6 -24.53 -13.08 -4.57
N GLN A 7 -23.84 -14.08 -5.11
CA GLN A 7 -24.46 -15.35 -5.52
C GLN A 7 -24.64 -16.28 -4.33
N LYS A 8 -25.88 -16.47 -3.88
CA LYS A 8 -26.21 -17.33 -2.73
C LYS A 8 -25.69 -18.77 -2.89
N ALA A 9 -25.82 -19.38 -4.07
CA ALA A 9 -25.35 -20.74 -4.35
C ALA A 9 -23.82 -20.85 -4.17
N PHE A 10 -23.04 -19.89 -4.67
CA PHE A 10 -21.60 -19.85 -4.52
C PHE A 10 -21.21 -19.67 -3.04
N THR A 11 -21.82 -18.72 -2.34
CA THR A 11 -21.53 -18.44 -0.92
C THR A 11 -21.86 -19.64 -0.05
N PHE A 12 -22.97 -20.32 -0.34
CA PHE A 12 -23.37 -21.54 0.38
C PHE A 12 -22.36 -22.67 0.16
N LYS A 13 -21.92 -22.88 -1.08
CA LYS A 13 -20.91 -23.88 -1.42
C LYS A 13 -19.58 -23.62 -0.71
N MET A 14 -19.11 -22.37 -0.74
CA MET A 14 -17.89 -21.97 -0.04
C MET A 14 -17.96 -22.23 1.47
N ARG A 15 -19.08 -21.89 2.10
CA ARG A 15 -19.27 -22.12 3.55
C ARG A 15 -19.41 -23.61 3.90
N LYS A 16 -20.21 -24.35 3.17
CA LYS A 16 -20.56 -25.72 3.51
C LYS A 16 -19.50 -26.72 3.09
N GLU A 17 -18.95 -26.60 1.90
CA GLU A 17 -18.03 -27.59 1.34
C GLU A 17 -16.57 -27.28 1.65
N ILE A 18 -16.16 -26.01 1.55
CA ILE A 18 -14.75 -25.62 1.71
C ILE A 18 -14.47 -25.20 3.15
N HIS A 19 -15.08 -24.14 3.61
CA HIS A 19 -14.81 -23.58 4.95
C HIS A 19 -15.06 -24.60 6.08
N ARG A 20 -16.20 -25.27 6.02
CA ARG A 20 -16.54 -26.32 7.01
C ARG A 20 -15.52 -27.46 7.00
N ASN A 21 -15.16 -27.99 5.83
CA ASN A 21 -14.32 -29.18 5.73
C ASN A 21 -12.83 -28.87 6.00
N LEU A 22 -12.35 -27.67 5.68
CA LEU A 22 -10.99 -27.22 6.00
C LEU A 22 -10.83 -26.81 7.47
N GLY A 23 -11.92 -26.55 8.19
CA GLY A 23 -11.88 -26.16 9.60
C GLY A 23 -11.25 -24.80 9.88
N ALA A 24 -11.16 -23.92 8.87
CA ALA A 24 -10.55 -22.59 9.00
C ALA A 24 -11.48 -21.58 9.69
N TYR A 25 -11.91 -21.90 10.90
CA TYR A 25 -12.85 -21.07 11.67
C TYR A 25 -12.12 -20.02 12.48
N MET A 26 -12.74 -18.84 12.54
CA MET A 26 -12.32 -17.75 13.41
C MET A 26 -12.65 -18.11 14.88
N THR A 27 -11.67 -18.00 15.76
CA THR A 27 -11.94 -18.13 17.20
C THR A 27 -12.70 -16.91 17.73
N PRO A 28 -13.41 -17.00 18.86
CA PRO A 28 -14.07 -15.83 19.47
C PRO A 28 -13.13 -14.65 19.74
N GLN A 29 -11.89 -14.90 20.18
CA GLN A 29 -10.88 -13.87 20.39
C GLN A 29 -10.51 -13.16 19.08
N VAL A 30 -10.29 -13.93 18.01
CA VAL A 30 -9.98 -13.37 16.70
C VAL A 30 -11.17 -12.56 16.16
N ALA A 31 -12.40 -13.07 16.33
CA ALA A 31 -13.60 -12.35 15.93
C ALA A 31 -13.74 -11.01 16.68
N TYR A 32 -13.51 -11.02 17.98
CA TYR A 32 -13.53 -9.80 18.79
C TYR A 32 -12.47 -8.78 18.33
N MET A 33 -11.23 -9.21 18.11
CA MET A 33 -10.15 -8.34 17.60
C MET A 33 -10.47 -7.78 16.22
N GLN A 34 -11.07 -8.58 15.33
CA GLN A 34 -11.51 -8.10 14.02
C GLN A 34 -12.62 -7.05 14.14
N THR A 35 -13.57 -7.24 15.03
CA THR A 35 -14.66 -6.28 15.29
C THR A 35 -14.09 -4.94 15.75
N LEU A 36 -13.20 -4.93 16.74
CA LEU A 36 -12.51 -3.69 17.18
C LEU A 36 -11.74 -3.01 16.03
N GLY A 37 -11.09 -3.81 15.18
CA GLY A 37 -10.40 -3.29 14.00
C GLY A 37 -11.33 -2.63 12.98
N ILE A 38 -12.53 -3.17 12.80
CA ILE A 38 -13.54 -2.63 11.88
C ILE A 38 -14.16 -1.34 12.44
N GLU A 39 -14.43 -1.27 13.73
CA GLU A 39 -15.02 -0.08 14.37
C GLU A 39 -14.21 1.20 14.18
N THR A 40 -12.89 1.10 14.07
CA THR A 40 -12.00 2.26 13.87
C THR A 40 -11.47 2.37 12.45
N MET A 41 -11.94 1.53 11.53
CA MET A 41 -11.36 1.44 10.18
C MET A 41 -11.51 2.73 9.38
N SER A 42 -12.67 3.37 9.41
CA SER A 42 -12.90 4.63 8.67
C SER A 42 -11.96 5.75 9.13
N ILE A 43 -11.83 5.93 10.45
CA ILE A 43 -10.97 6.96 11.06
C ILE A 43 -9.50 6.73 10.65
N ARG A 44 -9.03 5.49 10.69
CA ARG A 44 -7.67 5.13 10.27
C ARG A 44 -7.48 5.36 8.78
N PHE A 45 -8.44 4.91 7.97
CA PHE A 45 -8.40 5.09 6.51
C PHE A 45 -8.31 6.56 6.12
N GLU A 46 -9.18 7.40 6.65
CA GLU A 46 -9.19 8.84 6.36
C GLU A 46 -7.85 9.48 6.72
N ARG A 47 -7.32 9.19 7.91
CA ARG A 47 -6.02 9.70 8.35
C ARG A 47 -4.88 9.26 7.43
N GLN A 48 -4.82 7.96 7.11
CA GLN A 48 -3.77 7.40 6.25
C GLN A 48 -3.85 7.95 4.83
N ALA A 49 -5.05 8.03 4.25
CA ALA A 49 -5.26 8.53 2.90
C ALA A 49 -4.95 10.03 2.77
N ALA A 50 -5.34 10.83 3.76
CA ALA A 50 -4.99 12.25 3.80
C ALA A 50 -3.47 12.45 3.87
N THR A 51 -2.78 11.74 4.76
CA THR A 51 -1.31 11.76 4.86
C THR A 51 -0.65 11.27 3.56
N CYS A 52 -1.20 10.24 2.93
CA CYS A 52 -0.68 9.72 1.65
C CYS A 52 -0.78 10.76 0.52
N LEU A 53 -1.89 11.48 0.42
CA LEU A 53 -2.07 12.56 -0.55
C LEU A 53 -1.09 13.71 -0.32
N GLU A 54 -0.88 14.12 0.93
CA GLU A 54 0.11 15.14 1.29
C GLU A 54 1.52 14.70 0.91
N LEU A 55 1.91 13.49 1.28
CA LEU A 55 3.20 12.92 0.91
C LEU A 55 3.39 12.85 -0.60
N ALA A 56 2.39 12.37 -1.34
CA ALA A 56 2.46 12.29 -2.80
C ALA A 56 2.73 13.66 -3.44
N LYS A 57 2.06 14.72 -2.96
CA LYS A 57 2.29 16.09 -3.43
C LYS A 57 3.68 16.63 -3.08
N GLU A 58 4.18 16.32 -1.89
CA GLU A 58 5.52 16.77 -1.48
C GLU A 58 6.63 16.01 -2.21
N LEU A 59 6.46 14.70 -2.42
CA LEU A 59 7.43 13.88 -3.14
C LEU A 59 7.62 14.31 -4.60
N GLN A 60 6.56 14.78 -5.26
CA GLN A 60 6.66 15.33 -6.64
C GLN A 60 7.57 16.56 -6.77
N LYS A 61 7.84 17.26 -5.66
CA LYS A 61 8.67 18.46 -5.65
C LYS A 61 10.16 18.16 -5.43
N LEU A 62 10.51 16.93 -5.11
CA LEU A 62 11.88 16.53 -4.76
C LEU A 62 12.65 16.12 -6.02
N GLU A 63 13.78 16.78 -6.28
CA GLU A 63 14.62 16.56 -7.47
C GLU A 63 15.17 15.12 -7.57
N ASN A 64 15.34 14.44 -6.43
CA ASN A 64 15.86 13.08 -6.38
C ASN A 64 14.78 12.00 -6.64
N ILE A 65 13.55 12.40 -6.94
CA ILE A 65 12.43 11.52 -7.27
C ILE A 65 12.03 11.72 -8.72
N GLU A 66 12.19 10.68 -9.55
CA GLU A 66 11.91 10.77 -10.99
C GLU A 66 10.40 10.83 -11.29
N SER A 67 9.60 10.13 -10.51
CA SER A 67 8.14 10.08 -10.69
C SER A 67 7.43 9.64 -9.42
N VAL A 68 6.19 10.07 -9.27
CA VAL A 68 5.30 9.64 -8.19
C VAL A 68 4.00 9.14 -8.81
N ASN A 69 3.58 7.93 -8.47
CA ASN A 69 2.31 7.36 -8.91
C ASN A 69 1.35 7.22 -7.71
N TYR A 70 0.29 8.01 -7.74
CA TYR A 70 -0.81 7.98 -6.79
C TYR A 70 -2.09 8.47 -7.48
N THR A 71 -3.15 7.68 -7.42
CA THR A 71 -4.39 7.98 -8.15
C THR A 71 -5.14 9.21 -7.65
N GLY A 72 -4.79 9.74 -6.49
CA GLY A 72 -5.29 11.01 -5.95
C GLY A 72 -4.56 12.26 -6.44
N LEU A 73 -3.55 12.13 -7.31
CA LEU A 73 -2.84 13.27 -7.89
C LEU A 73 -3.50 13.69 -9.21
N PRO A 74 -3.82 14.98 -9.40
CA PRO A 74 -4.20 15.51 -10.72
C PRO A 74 -3.11 15.18 -11.75
N GLY A 75 -3.51 14.70 -12.92
CA GLY A 75 -2.60 14.26 -13.97
C GLY A 75 -2.26 12.76 -13.93
N ASN A 76 -2.64 12.01 -12.90
CA ASN A 76 -2.60 10.55 -12.95
C ASN A 76 -3.66 10.04 -13.95
N PRO A 77 -3.35 9.07 -14.83
CA PRO A 77 -4.29 8.55 -15.83
C PRO A 77 -5.62 8.03 -15.25
N TYR A 78 -5.61 7.63 -13.99
CA TYR A 78 -6.77 7.07 -13.29
C TYR A 78 -7.41 8.06 -12.30
N TYR A 79 -7.03 9.35 -12.33
CA TYR A 79 -7.52 10.35 -11.37
C TYR A 79 -9.03 10.50 -11.40
N ASP A 80 -9.62 10.65 -12.58
CA ASP A 80 -11.07 10.89 -12.72
C ASP A 80 -11.90 9.67 -12.27
N ILE A 81 -11.49 8.46 -12.68
CA ILE A 81 -12.18 7.24 -12.25
C ILE A 81 -11.98 6.99 -10.75
N SER A 82 -10.79 7.25 -10.22
CA SER A 82 -10.49 7.14 -8.80
C SER A 82 -11.33 8.10 -7.97
N THR A 83 -11.42 9.36 -8.38
CA THR A 83 -12.23 10.38 -7.72
C THR A 83 -13.72 10.05 -7.77
N SER A 84 -14.20 9.54 -8.92
CA SER A 84 -15.59 9.12 -9.07
C SER A 84 -15.97 7.94 -8.17
N GLN A 85 -15.07 6.95 -8.01
CA GLN A 85 -15.35 5.72 -7.25
C GLN A 85 -15.06 5.85 -5.76
N PHE A 86 -14.01 6.58 -5.37
CA PHE A 86 -13.48 6.61 -4.01
C PHE A 86 -13.49 8.00 -3.36
N GLY A 87 -13.92 9.04 -4.11
CA GLY A 87 -13.89 10.41 -3.62
C GLY A 87 -12.48 11.00 -3.55
N PRO A 88 -12.26 12.04 -2.71
CA PRO A 88 -11.01 12.79 -2.68
C PRO A 88 -9.83 12.05 -2.03
N LEU A 89 -10.08 10.94 -1.36
CA LEU A 89 -9.07 10.15 -0.65
C LEU A 89 -9.09 8.69 -1.13
N PRO A 90 -8.44 8.40 -2.28
CA PRO A 90 -8.57 7.09 -2.94
C PRO A 90 -7.80 5.95 -2.27
N GLY A 91 -6.99 6.23 -1.26
CA GLY A 91 -6.27 5.19 -0.53
C GLY A 91 -4.97 5.67 0.10
N ALA A 92 -4.25 4.76 0.74
CA ALA A 92 -3.04 5.07 1.50
C ALA A 92 -1.80 4.37 0.94
N MET A 93 -1.77 4.11 -0.37
CA MET A 93 -0.63 3.50 -1.03
C MET A 93 -0.20 4.33 -2.22
N LEU A 94 1.09 4.63 -2.30
CA LEU A 94 1.73 5.28 -3.43
C LEU A 94 3.00 4.54 -3.84
N THR A 95 3.45 4.80 -5.06
CA THR A 95 4.79 4.41 -5.50
C THR A 95 5.55 5.61 -6.02
N PHE A 96 6.86 5.55 -5.95
CA PHE A 96 7.74 6.54 -6.59
C PHE A 96 9.00 5.88 -7.11
N ASN A 97 9.61 6.49 -8.13
CA ASN A 97 10.83 6.01 -8.75
C ASN A 97 12.03 6.86 -8.34
N LEU A 98 13.14 6.18 -8.07
CA LEU A 98 14.46 6.78 -7.89
C LEU A 98 15.31 6.54 -9.13
N ALA A 99 16.52 7.13 -9.17
CA ALA A 99 17.40 7.06 -10.34
C ALA A 99 17.86 5.65 -10.72
N SER A 100 17.98 4.74 -9.74
CA SER A 100 18.41 3.36 -10.00
C SER A 100 17.95 2.41 -8.90
N ARG A 101 18.12 1.11 -9.15
CA ARG A 101 17.93 0.05 -8.15
C ARG A 101 18.81 0.23 -6.92
N GLU A 102 20.06 0.62 -7.12
CA GLU A 102 21.03 0.88 -6.06
C GLU A 102 20.59 2.07 -5.20
N ALA A 103 20.06 3.11 -5.83
CA ALA A 103 19.45 4.25 -5.12
C ALA A 103 18.26 3.81 -4.26
N CYS A 104 17.42 2.88 -4.74
CA CYS A 104 16.33 2.31 -3.94
C CYS A 104 16.85 1.59 -2.69
N PHE A 105 17.89 0.77 -2.82
CA PHE A 105 18.45 0.07 -1.66
C PHE A 105 19.16 1.03 -0.70
N ALA A 106 19.89 2.02 -1.22
CA ALA A 106 20.52 3.05 -0.39
C ALA A 106 19.47 3.83 0.41
N PHE A 107 18.39 4.26 -0.24
CA PHE A 107 17.23 4.88 0.39
C PHE A 107 16.63 3.99 1.49
N MET A 108 16.26 2.77 1.15
CA MET A 108 15.64 1.82 2.07
C MET A 108 16.50 1.57 3.32
N ASN A 109 17.83 1.53 3.16
CA ASN A 109 18.76 1.28 4.27
C ASN A 109 18.94 2.47 5.20
N LYS A 110 18.66 3.71 4.74
CA LYS A 110 18.74 4.92 5.55
C LYS A 110 17.46 5.25 6.32
N LEU A 111 16.33 4.60 6.00
CA LEU A 111 15.06 4.83 6.69
C LEU A 111 15.18 4.50 8.19
N LYS A 112 14.64 5.38 9.03
CA LYS A 112 14.68 5.29 10.50
C LYS A 112 13.32 5.04 11.11
N LEU A 113 12.29 5.73 10.62
CA LEU A 113 10.90 5.64 11.08
C LEU A 113 10.12 4.62 10.25
N ILE A 114 10.19 4.75 8.93
CA ILE A 114 9.47 3.89 7.98
C ILE A 114 10.06 2.47 8.03
N ARG A 115 9.20 1.46 8.18
CA ARG A 115 9.62 0.08 8.33
C ARG A 115 9.78 -0.61 6.96
N ARG A 116 10.83 -1.41 6.83
CA ARG A 116 11.05 -2.28 5.66
C ARG A 116 10.28 -3.58 5.84
N ALA A 117 9.03 -3.58 5.42
CA ALA A 117 8.14 -4.75 5.53
C ALA A 117 7.04 -4.68 4.48
N THR A 118 6.46 -5.82 4.16
CA THR A 118 5.31 -5.91 3.26
C THR A 118 4.02 -6.09 4.04
N ASN A 119 3.11 -5.16 3.90
CA ASN A 119 1.72 -5.23 4.33
C ASN A 119 0.95 -4.10 3.63
N LEU A 120 -0.37 -4.04 3.84
CA LEU A 120 -1.27 -3.02 3.34
C LEU A 120 -2.12 -2.52 4.50
N PHE A 121 -2.33 -1.19 4.57
CA PHE A 121 -3.14 -0.56 5.63
C PHE A 121 -2.72 -0.93 7.05
N ASP A 122 -1.45 -1.14 7.26
CA ASP A 122 -0.89 -1.27 8.60
C ASP A 122 -0.93 0.08 9.33
N ASN A 123 -0.96 0.07 10.65
CA ASN A 123 -0.86 1.29 11.46
C ASN A 123 0.50 1.98 11.32
N LYS A 124 1.51 1.24 10.86
CA LYS A 124 2.87 1.74 10.59
C LYS A 124 3.08 1.92 9.10
N THR A 125 3.81 2.96 8.73
CA THR A 125 4.25 3.17 7.35
C THR A 125 5.29 2.15 6.95
N LEU A 126 5.04 1.50 5.82
CA LEU A 126 5.87 0.40 5.31
C LEU A 126 6.39 0.72 3.92
N ALA A 127 7.66 0.41 3.69
CA ALA A 127 8.33 0.55 2.40
C ALA A 127 8.84 -0.80 1.91
N ILE A 128 8.66 -1.06 0.62
CA ILE A 128 9.29 -2.19 -0.07
C ILE A 128 9.85 -1.75 -1.43
N HIS A 129 10.81 -2.51 -1.92
CA HIS A 129 11.23 -2.52 -3.32
C HIS A 129 10.54 -3.68 -4.02
N PRO A 130 9.44 -3.46 -4.79
CA PRO A 130 8.58 -4.54 -5.30
C PRO A 130 9.34 -5.56 -6.15
N ALA A 131 10.22 -5.08 -7.03
CA ALA A 131 10.96 -5.93 -7.97
C ALA A 131 11.84 -7.00 -7.29
N SER A 132 12.36 -6.73 -6.07
CA SER A 132 13.20 -7.69 -5.33
C SER A 132 12.47 -8.42 -4.20
N THR A 133 11.21 -8.07 -3.91
CA THR A 133 10.42 -8.66 -2.83
C THR A 133 9.24 -9.44 -3.39
N ILE A 134 8.07 -8.82 -3.50
CA ILE A 134 6.84 -9.50 -3.93
C ILE A 134 6.89 -10.01 -5.38
N TYR A 135 7.76 -9.43 -6.22
CA TYR A 135 8.01 -9.88 -7.60
C TYR A 135 9.42 -10.47 -7.79
N GLY A 136 10.11 -10.81 -6.71
CA GLY A 136 11.48 -11.33 -6.76
C GLY A 136 11.63 -12.69 -7.45
N THR A 137 10.57 -13.50 -7.48
CA THR A 137 10.54 -14.81 -8.16
C THR A 137 10.18 -14.74 -9.63
N PHE A 138 9.74 -13.58 -10.12
CA PHE A 138 9.38 -13.38 -11.53
C PHE A 138 10.62 -13.03 -12.36
N THR A 139 10.62 -13.47 -13.62
CA THR A 139 11.67 -13.08 -14.59
C THR A 139 11.57 -11.60 -14.92
N GLU A 140 12.64 -11.03 -15.46
CA GLU A 140 12.63 -9.62 -15.88
C GLU A 140 11.55 -9.34 -16.92
N GLN A 141 11.38 -10.23 -17.89
CA GLN A 141 10.32 -10.12 -18.92
C GLN A 141 8.93 -10.11 -18.30
N GLN A 142 8.68 -10.94 -17.31
CA GLN A 142 7.40 -10.96 -16.59
C GLN A 142 7.19 -9.67 -15.78
N ARG A 143 8.23 -9.15 -15.12
CA ARG A 143 8.14 -7.87 -14.39
C ARG A 143 7.83 -6.72 -15.34
N VAL A 144 8.50 -6.64 -16.49
CA VAL A 144 8.22 -5.61 -17.51
C VAL A 144 6.78 -5.71 -18.01
N ALA A 145 6.27 -6.91 -18.28
CA ALA A 145 4.88 -7.13 -18.71
C ALA A 145 3.83 -6.73 -17.64
N MET A 146 4.23 -6.70 -16.36
CA MET A 146 3.40 -6.27 -15.22
C MET A 146 3.67 -4.82 -14.81
N ASP A 147 4.43 -4.05 -15.58
CA ASP A 147 4.81 -2.67 -15.28
C ASP A 147 5.55 -2.53 -13.93
N VAL A 148 6.40 -3.50 -13.60
CA VAL A 148 7.19 -3.51 -12.36
C VAL A 148 8.62 -3.07 -12.67
N ASP A 149 8.90 -1.79 -12.39
CA ASP A 149 10.22 -1.20 -12.58
C ASP A 149 11.17 -1.53 -11.40
N SER A 150 12.45 -1.76 -11.70
CA SER A 150 13.51 -1.95 -10.71
C SER A 150 13.89 -0.69 -9.93
N LYS A 151 13.41 0.47 -10.34
CA LYS A 151 13.62 1.77 -9.68
C LYS A 151 12.51 2.15 -8.70
N THR A 152 11.49 1.30 -8.56
CA THR A 152 10.27 1.65 -7.83
C THR A 152 10.38 1.31 -6.34
N ILE A 153 10.01 2.26 -5.51
CA ILE A 153 9.67 2.08 -4.10
C ILE A 153 8.15 2.14 -3.93
N ARG A 154 7.57 1.22 -3.18
CA ARG A 154 6.16 1.27 -2.77
C ARG A 154 6.07 1.64 -1.30
N LEU A 155 5.28 2.66 -0.98
CA LEU A 155 4.89 3.02 0.37
C LEU A 155 3.44 2.63 0.65
N SER A 156 3.20 1.97 1.78
CA SER A 156 1.89 1.83 2.42
C SER A 156 1.88 2.74 3.65
N VAL A 157 1.14 3.84 3.59
CA VAL A 157 1.18 4.91 4.60
C VAL A 157 0.39 4.50 5.84
N GLY A 158 1.00 4.66 7.01
CA GLY A 158 0.43 4.37 8.31
C GLY A 158 -0.21 5.60 8.97
N LEU A 159 -0.19 5.60 10.31
CA LEU A 159 -0.84 6.63 11.13
C LEU A 159 0.13 7.69 11.67
N GLU A 160 1.41 7.58 11.35
CA GLU A 160 2.44 8.53 11.74
C GLU A 160 2.12 9.94 11.20
N THR A 161 2.74 10.95 11.76
CA THR A 161 2.60 12.34 11.30
C THR A 161 3.24 12.50 9.92
N GLY A 162 2.55 13.16 8.99
CA GLY A 162 3.06 13.36 7.63
C GLY A 162 4.43 14.05 7.58
N ASN A 163 4.66 15.04 8.46
CA ASN A 163 5.95 15.73 8.56
C ASN A 163 7.09 14.82 9.02
N ASP A 164 6.83 13.89 9.93
CA ASP A 164 7.85 12.94 10.40
C ASP A 164 8.21 11.95 9.28
N LEU A 165 7.21 11.46 8.55
CA LEU A 165 7.41 10.61 7.39
C LEU A 165 8.19 11.33 6.29
N LEU A 166 7.82 12.57 5.98
CA LEU A 166 8.52 13.37 4.98
C LEU A 166 9.97 13.66 5.38
N THR A 167 10.21 13.91 6.66
CA THR A 167 11.55 14.10 7.21
C THR A 167 12.38 12.83 7.07
N ASP A 168 11.79 11.66 7.40
CA ASP A 168 12.49 10.37 7.25
C ASP A 168 12.79 10.05 5.78
N ILE A 169 11.88 10.35 4.87
CA ILE A 169 12.11 10.20 3.43
C ILE A 169 13.23 11.13 2.96
N LYS A 170 13.17 12.42 3.27
CA LYS A 170 14.17 13.40 2.81
C LYS A 170 15.59 13.09 3.28
N GLN A 171 15.76 12.65 4.54
CA GLN A 171 17.08 12.30 5.06
C GLN A 171 17.61 10.98 4.48
N ALA A 172 16.74 10.13 3.96
CA ALA A 172 17.10 8.85 3.36
C ALA A 172 17.44 8.94 1.87
N LEU A 173 16.96 9.96 1.17
CA LEU A 173 17.24 10.16 -0.26
C LEU A 173 18.74 10.29 -0.52
N PRO A 174 19.23 9.82 -1.68
CA PRO A 174 20.63 9.93 -2.07
C PRO A 174 21.06 11.37 -2.41
#